data_5ae203fc24d66a249318a8dc9d6b458f
#
_entry.id   5ae203fc24d66a249318a8dc9d6b458f
#
_cell.length_a   1.000
_cell.length_b   1.000
_cell.length_c   1.000
_cell.angle_alpha   90.00
_cell.angle_beta   90.00
_cell.angle_gamma   90.00
#
_symmetry.space_group_name_H-M   'P 1'
#
loop_
_entity.id
_entity.type
_entity.pdbx_description
1 polymer ?
#
loop_
_entity_poly.entity_id
_entity_poly.type
_entity_poly.pdbx_seq_one_letter_code
_entity_poly.pdbx_strand_id
1 'polypeptide(L)'
;MAKAPTGPVPVVVMGLGVIGQEIARAAHASPELKLVGAVDSSPLLAGRKLGDLLGNGQISVRVAPRLSEAVGKTRGAVLLHATGSRLPQVMEQLLEAAEHGMSVVSTCEELSFPFLKYPELAQRLERAAQKAGVTVLGTGVNPGFVLDRLVAVAGQVCGEVRRAVATRVVDARSRREALQRKIGAGLTEDEFNALAEKDQIGHVGMVESAALCSLGLGLDCDDFEEELVPVIAEEDITGGAFPVKAGKVAGISQTAVGLEDGQERVRLELTIAVGADDPGDRILLDADPPVELLIKGGVAGDRATANVVVNAAPRVTAADAGLLTVLELPSGR
;
A
#
# COMPACT_ATOMS: atom_id res chain seq x y z
N MET A 1 -17.63 21.08 -5.97
CA MET A 1 -17.38 20.30 -4.74
C MET A 1 -18.57 19.37 -4.51
N ALA A 2 -18.38 18.07 -4.64
CA ALA A 2 -19.41 17.11 -4.27
C ALA A 2 -19.70 17.25 -2.76
N LYS A 3 -20.98 17.15 -2.39
CA LYS A 3 -21.43 17.31 -1.01
C LYS A 3 -20.91 16.10 -0.21
N ALA A 4 -20.19 16.33 0.88
CA ALA A 4 -19.79 15.26 1.80
C ALA A 4 -21.01 14.41 2.19
N PRO A 5 -20.87 13.08 2.29
CA PRO A 5 -21.97 12.20 2.63
C PRO A 5 -22.55 12.58 3.99
N THR A 6 -23.90 12.62 4.09
CA THR A 6 -24.63 13.04 5.31
C THR A 6 -24.70 11.94 6.38
N GLY A 7 -23.99 10.83 6.22
CA GLY A 7 -23.96 9.69 7.15
C GLY A 7 -22.79 8.75 6.87
N PRO A 8 -22.66 7.64 7.61
CA PRO A 8 -21.56 6.69 7.42
C PRO A 8 -21.55 6.12 5.99
N VAL A 9 -20.38 6.16 5.35
CA VAL A 9 -20.18 5.64 3.99
C VAL A 9 -20.29 4.11 4.00
N PRO A 10 -21.15 3.51 3.17
CA PRO A 10 -21.23 2.06 3.06
C PRO A 10 -19.94 1.55 2.40
N VAL A 11 -19.35 0.49 2.97
CA VAL A 11 -18.12 -0.12 2.45
C VAL A 11 -18.26 -1.63 2.31
N VAL A 12 -17.62 -2.16 1.27
CA VAL A 12 -17.45 -3.60 1.02
C VAL A 12 -15.96 -3.89 1.07
N VAL A 13 -15.54 -4.91 1.82
CA VAL A 13 -14.14 -5.35 1.85
C VAL A 13 -13.96 -6.54 0.90
N MET A 14 -12.98 -6.46 -0.01
CA MET A 14 -12.63 -7.55 -0.94
C MET A 14 -11.21 -8.02 -0.71
N GLY A 15 -11.04 -9.35 -0.56
CA GLY A 15 -9.80 -10.00 -0.14
C GLY A 15 -9.71 -10.06 1.39
N LEU A 16 -9.92 -11.24 1.97
CA LEU A 16 -9.94 -11.45 3.43
C LEU A 16 -8.68 -12.18 3.92
N GLY A 17 -7.56 -11.91 3.26
CA GLY A 17 -6.23 -12.19 3.80
C GLY A 17 -5.94 -11.34 5.05
N VAL A 18 -4.71 -11.37 5.52
CA VAL A 18 -4.34 -10.65 6.77
C VAL A 18 -4.67 -9.17 6.70
N ILE A 19 -4.27 -8.49 5.61
CA ILE A 19 -4.52 -7.05 5.44
C ILE A 19 -6.02 -6.76 5.30
N GLY A 20 -6.76 -7.54 4.51
CA GLY A 20 -8.20 -7.34 4.38
C GLY A 20 -8.99 -7.54 5.66
N GLN A 21 -8.55 -8.48 6.53
CA GLN A 21 -9.14 -8.62 7.87
C GLN A 21 -8.84 -7.42 8.77
N GLU A 22 -7.61 -6.85 8.71
CA GLU A 22 -7.29 -5.60 9.43
C GLU A 22 -8.12 -4.42 8.91
N ILE A 23 -8.29 -4.31 7.59
CA ILE A 23 -9.17 -3.30 6.97
C ILE A 23 -10.61 -3.47 7.45
N ALA A 24 -11.13 -4.70 7.49
CA ALA A 24 -12.49 -4.98 7.95
C ALA A 24 -12.69 -4.63 9.43
N ARG A 25 -11.69 -4.90 10.31
CA ARG A 25 -11.71 -4.48 11.72
C ARG A 25 -11.71 -2.97 11.85
N ALA A 26 -10.81 -2.29 11.13
CA ALA A 26 -10.70 -0.83 11.15
C ALA A 26 -11.97 -0.15 10.59
N ALA A 27 -12.54 -0.67 9.50
CA ALA A 27 -13.79 -0.17 8.92
C ALA A 27 -14.98 -0.34 9.87
N HIS A 28 -15.08 -1.48 10.56
CA HIS A 28 -16.13 -1.70 11.57
C HIS A 28 -16.02 -0.77 12.76
N ALA A 29 -14.79 -0.45 13.18
CA ALA A 29 -14.53 0.45 14.30
C ALA A 29 -14.70 1.94 13.95
N SER A 30 -14.72 2.29 12.68
CA SER A 30 -14.85 3.67 12.22
C SER A 30 -16.30 4.16 12.29
N PRO A 31 -16.57 5.30 12.96
CA PRO A 31 -17.91 5.89 12.96
C PRO A 31 -18.31 6.49 11.60
N GLU A 32 -17.35 6.73 10.71
CA GLU A 32 -17.57 7.30 9.38
C GLU A 32 -17.94 6.25 8.34
N LEU A 33 -17.80 4.95 8.67
CA LEU A 33 -18.04 3.85 7.74
C LEU A 33 -19.12 2.89 8.23
N LYS A 34 -19.81 2.27 7.28
CA LYS A 34 -20.76 1.18 7.54
C LYS A 34 -20.35 -0.03 6.70
N LEU A 35 -19.81 -1.05 7.36
CA LEU A 35 -19.45 -2.31 6.71
C LEU A 35 -20.73 -3.05 6.29
N VAL A 36 -20.96 -3.15 4.97
CA VAL A 36 -22.19 -3.70 4.38
C VAL A 36 -21.98 -4.99 3.61
N GLY A 37 -20.73 -5.32 3.23
CA GLY A 37 -20.39 -6.53 2.48
C GLY A 37 -18.95 -6.96 2.70
N ALA A 38 -18.68 -8.22 2.38
CA ALA A 38 -17.35 -8.81 2.35
C ALA A 38 -17.25 -9.81 1.21
N VAL A 39 -16.13 -9.83 0.50
CA VAL A 39 -15.90 -10.69 -0.67
C VAL A 39 -14.57 -11.41 -0.51
N ASP A 40 -14.60 -12.72 -0.76
CA ASP A 40 -13.39 -13.52 -0.92
C ASP A 40 -13.70 -14.74 -1.80
N SER A 41 -12.85 -15.00 -2.78
CA SER A 41 -13.02 -16.12 -3.72
C SER A 41 -12.72 -17.49 -3.13
N SER A 42 -12.13 -17.55 -1.93
CA SER A 42 -11.80 -18.80 -1.25
C SER A 42 -13.06 -19.56 -0.87
N PRO A 43 -13.25 -20.82 -1.33
CA PRO A 43 -14.37 -21.66 -0.91
C PRO A 43 -14.42 -21.89 0.60
N LEU A 44 -13.30 -21.76 1.30
CA LEU A 44 -13.20 -21.92 2.76
C LEU A 44 -13.84 -20.75 3.52
N LEU A 45 -13.99 -19.60 2.87
CA LEU A 45 -14.53 -18.38 3.46
C LEU A 45 -15.98 -18.10 3.00
N ALA A 46 -16.35 -18.54 1.82
CA ALA A 46 -17.68 -18.31 1.24
C ALA A 46 -18.82 -18.74 2.19
N GLY A 47 -19.80 -17.86 2.40
CA GLY A 47 -20.95 -18.08 3.28
C GLY A 47 -20.69 -17.91 4.77
N ARG A 48 -19.43 -17.89 5.24
CA ARG A 48 -19.10 -17.69 6.67
C ARG A 48 -19.48 -16.27 7.11
N LYS A 49 -19.78 -16.10 8.38
CA LYS A 49 -19.92 -14.76 8.95
C LYS A 49 -18.53 -14.12 9.08
N LEU A 50 -18.40 -12.89 8.63
CA LEU A 50 -17.16 -12.13 8.77
C LEU A 50 -16.79 -11.94 10.24
N GLY A 51 -17.79 -11.78 11.13
CA GLY A 51 -17.58 -11.67 12.56
C GLY A 51 -16.88 -12.88 13.17
N ASP A 52 -17.16 -14.10 12.69
CA ASP A 52 -16.48 -15.31 13.16
C ASP A 52 -15.00 -15.32 12.75
N LEU A 53 -14.67 -14.79 11.56
CA LEU A 53 -13.29 -14.67 11.09
C LEU A 53 -12.50 -13.60 11.86
N LEU A 54 -13.17 -12.54 12.29
CA LEU A 54 -12.54 -11.40 12.98
C LEU A 54 -12.56 -11.54 14.50
N GLY A 55 -13.22 -12.59 15.05
CA GLY A 55 -13.43 -12.73 16.50
C GLY A 55 -14.37 -11.65 17.07
N ASN A 56 -15.28 -11.11 16.27
CA ASN A 56 -16.23 -10.06 16.67
C ASN A 56 -17.68 -10.44 16.29
N GLY A 57 -18.43 -10.97 17.23
CA GLY A 57 -19.81 -11.43 17.03
C GLY A 57 -20.83 -10.33 16.65
N GLN A 58 -20.47 -9.05 16.74
CA GLN A 58 -21.35 -7.94 16.34
C GLN A 58 -21.41 -7.76 14.80
N ILE A 59 -20.46 -8.33 14.06
CA ILE A 59 -20.41 -8.24 12.61
C ILE A 59 -21.23 -9.37 12.01
N SER A 60 -22.41 -9.06 11.49
CA SER A 60 -23.35 -10.02 10.87
C SER A 60 -23.14 -10.25 9.39
N VAL A 61 -22.27 -9.48 8.73
CA VAL A 61 -21.97 -9.59 7.30
C VAL A 61 -21.48 -11.00 6.96
N ARG A 62 -21.99 -11.56 5.85
CA ARG A 62 -21.51 -12.83 5.31
C ARG A 62 -20.55 -12.59 4.15
N VAL A 63 -19.55 -13.45 4.05
CA VAL A 63 -18.58 -13.45 2.95
C VAL A 63 -19.26 -13.99 1.70
N ALA A 64 -19.30 -13.17 0.65
CA ALA A 64 -19.75 -13.58 -0.69
C ALA A 64 -18.54 -14.01 -1.54
N PRO A 65 -18.71 -14.97 -2.46
CA PRO A 65 -17.64 -15.39 -3.37
C PRO A 65 -17.35 -14.37 -4.49
N ARG A 66 -18.30 -13.47 -4.78
CA ARG A 66 -18.23 -12.46 -5.86
C ARG A 66 -18.75 -11.11 -5.40
N LEU A 67 -18.26 -10.05 -6.03
CA LEU A 67 -18.66 -8.67 -5.72
C LEU A 67 -20.16 -8.44 -5.96
N SER A 68 -20.69 -8.91 -7.08
CA SER A 68 -22.10 -8.79 -7.44
C SER A 68 -23.06 -9.36 -6.39
N GLU A 69 -22.63 -10.39 -5.65
CA GLU A 69 -23.44 -10.99 -4.56
C GLU A 69 -23.36 -10.17 -3.26
N ALA A 70 -22.21 -9.49 -3.00
CA ALA A 70 -21.99 -8.71 -1.79
C ALA A 70 -22.65 -7.32 -1.85
N VAL A 71 -22.67 -6.69 -3.02
CA VAL A 71 -23.17 -5.30 -3.19
C VAL A 71 -24.67 -5.20 -3.04
N GLY A 72 -25.43 -6.20 -3.50
CA GLY A 72 -26.89 -6.23 -3.47
C GLY A 72 -27.51 -4.98 -4.09
N LYS A 73 -28.33 -4.25 -3.30
CA LYS A 73 -28.98 -2.98 -3.72
C LYS A 73 -28.26 -1.73 -3.20
N THR A 74 -27.11 -1.88 -2.56
CA THR A 74 -26.37 -0.75 -1.98
C THR A 74 -25.76 0.09 -3.09
N ARG A 75 -26.09 1.39 -3.13
CA ARG A 75 -25.52 2.34 -4.08
C ARG A 75 -24.53 3.26 -3.36
N GLY A 76 -23.49 3.73 -4.08
CA GLY A 76 -22.49 4.64 -3.53
C GLY A 76 -21.60 3.99 -2.46
N ALA A 77 -21.50 2.65 -2.47
CA ALA A 77 -20.56 1.97 -1.60
C ALA A 77 -19.13 2.15 -2.12
N VAL A 78 -18.16 2.14 -1.19
CA VAL A 78 -16.73 2.12 -1.52
C VAL A 78 -16.21 0.69 -1.37
N LEU A 79 -15.48 0.21 -2.36
CA LEU A 79 -14.74 -1.04 -2.29
C LEU A 79 -13.41 -0.81 -1.59
N LEU A 80 -13.18 -1.47 -0.45
CA LEU A 80 -11.89 -1.56 0.22
C LEU A 80 -11.22 -2.85 -0.27
N HIS A 81 -10.26 -2.72 -1.18
CA HIS A 81 -9.73 -3.82 -1.96
C HIS A 81 -8.33 -4.22 -1.48
N ALA A 82 -8.11 -5.52 -1.24
CA ALA A 82 -6.86 -6.08 -0.71
C ALA A 82 -6.59 -7.52 -1.23
N THR A 83 -6.66 -7.73 -2.55
CA THR A 83 -6.54 -9.07 -3.15
C THR A 83 -5.17 -9.36 -3.76
N GLY A 84 -4.39 -8.34 -4.10
CA GLY A 84 -3.08 -8.54 -4.73
C GLY A 84 -2.31 -7.24 -4.90
N SER A 85 -1.02 -7.37 -5.25
CA SER A 85 -0.03 -6.30 -5.36
C SER A 85 0.20 -5.84 -6.81
N ARG A 86 -0.15 -6.67 -7.79
CA ARG A 86 0.14 -6.47 -9.22
C ARG A 86 -1.12 -6.02 -9.96
N LEU A 87 -1.05 -4.87 -10.65
CA LEU A 87 -2.19 -4.28 -11.34
C LEU A 87 -2.84 -5.22 -12.37
N PRO A 88 -2.11 -5.95 -13.24
CA PRO A 88 -2.72 -6.87 -14.19
C PRO A 88 -3.55 -7.97 -13.55
N GLN A 89 -3.19 -8.40 -12.33
CA GLN A 89 -3.88 -9.48 -11.62
C GLN A 89 -5.22 -9.03 -11.00
N VAL A 90 -5.35 -7.75 -10.68
CA VAL A 90 -6.52 -7.19 -9.99
C VAL A 90 -7.40 -6.34 -10.90
N MET A 91 -6.98 -6.09 -12.12
CA MET A 91 -7.60 -5.15 -13.05
C MET A 91 -9.10 -5.41 -13.26
N GLU A 92 -9.50 -6.66 -13.50
CA GLU A 92 -10.91 -7.00 -13.75
C GLU A 92 -11.78 -6.77 -12.50
N GLN A 93 -11.22 -6.92 -11.29
CA GLN A 93 -11.95 -6.64 -10.05
C GLN A 93 -12.21 -5.13 -9.88
N LEU A 94 -11.23 -4.29 -10.26
CA LEU A 94 -11.36 -2.83 -10.23
C LEU A 94 -12.38 -2.33 -11.26
N LEU A 95 -12.40 -2.93 -12.45
CA LEU A 95 -13.37 -2.62 -13.49
C LEU A 95 -14.78 -3.07 -13.08
N GLU A 96 -14.93 -4.27 -12.51
CA GLU A 96 -16.23 -4.75 -11.97
C GLU A 96 -16.76 -3.78 -10.91
N ALA A 97 -15.91 -3.28 -10.01
CA ALA A 97 -16.30 -2.29 -9.02
C ALA A 97 -16.80 -0.99 -9.66
N ALA A 98 -16.10 -0.47 -10.67
CA ALA A 98 -16.53 0.71 -11.42
C ALA A 98 -17.87 0.48 -12.13
N GLU A 99 -18.09 -0.68 -12.76
CA GLU A 99 -19.37 -1.04 -13.39
C GLU A 99 -20.53 -1.08 -12.38
N HIS A 100 -20.26 -1.46 -11.14
CA HIS A 100 -21.22 -1.39 -10.03
C HIS A 100 -21.39 0.02 -9.43
N GLY A 101 -20.72 1.05 -9.97
CA GLY A 101 -20.79 2.43 -9.48
C GLY A 101 -20.15 2.59 -8.11
N MET A 102 -19.11 1.81 -7.81
CA MET A 102 -18.35 1.86 -6.56
C MET A 102 -17.04 2.59 -6.76
N SER A 103 -16.76 3.57 -5.91
CA SER A 103 -15.38 4.04 -5.76
C SER A 103 -14.52 2.96 -5.09
N VAL A 104 -13.22 2.97 -5.37
CA VAL A 104 -12.29 1.94 -4.91
C VAL A 104 -11.14 2.58 -4.14
N VAL A 105 -10.80 2.00 -2.98
CA VAL A 105 -9.54 2.23 -2.27
C VAL A 105 -8.81 0.89 -2.17
N SER A 106 -7.67 0.78 -2.84
CA SER A 106 -6.95 -0.49 -3.01
C SER A 106 -5.57 -0.45 -2.37
N THR A 107 -5.17 -1.57 -1.76
CA THR A 107 -3.79 -1.79 -1.31
C THR A 107 -2.87 -2.37 -2.40
N CYS A 108 -3.34 -2.44 -3.65
CA CYS A 108 -2.50 -2.87 -4.76
C CYS A 108 -1.38 -1.84 -4.97
N GLU A 109 -0.15 -2.24 -4.72
CA GLU A 109 1.01 -1.36 -4.72
C GLU A 109 1.25 -0.74 -6.11
N GLU A 110 1.18 -1.53 -7.19
CA GLU A 110 1.35 -1.03 -8.57
C GLU A 110 0.24 -0.05 -9.00
N LEU A 111 -0.92 -0.06 -8.33
CA LEU A 111 -2.00 0.88 -8.60
C LEU A 111 -1.72 2.29 -8.05
N SER A 112 -0.76 2.45 -7.15
CA SER A 112 -0.43 3.74 -6.54
C SER A 112 0.11 4.75 -7.56
N PHE A 113 0.88 4.26 -8.57
CA PHE A 113 1.36 5.04 -9.70
C PHE A 113 1.53 4.17 -10.96
N PRO A 114 0.44 3.71 -11.61
CA PRO A 114 0.51 2.73 -12.69
C PRO A 114 1.00 3.30 -14.03
N PHE A 115 1.20 4.60 -14.13
CA PHE A 115 1.45 5.31 -15.39
C PHE A 115 2.80 4.98 -16.03
N LEU A 116 3.80 4.61 -15.23
CA LEU A 116 5.12 4.22 -15.72
C LEU A 116 5.09 2.81 -16.33
N LYS A 117 4.59 1.85 -15.57
CA LYS A 117 4.68 0.42 -15.91
C LYS A 117 3.53 -0.06 -16.78
N TYR A 118 2.33 0.49 -16.58
CA TYR A 118 1.10 0.02 -17.23
C TYR A 118 0.23 1.17 -17.77
N PRO A 119 0.76 2.05 -18.64
CA PRO A 119 0.03 3.24 -19.10
C PRO A 119 -1.30 2.91 -19.77
N GLU A 120 -1.38 1.80 -20.52
CA GLU A 120 -2.62 1.38 -21.20
C GLU A 120 -3.69 0.88 -20.19
N LEU A 121 -3.27 0.13 -19.17
CA LEU A 121 -4.19 -0.31 -18.10
C LEU A 121 -4.66 0.87 -17.27
N ALA A 122 -3.75 1.80 -16.92
CA ALA A 122 -4.08 3.03 -16.24
C ALA A 122 -5.14 3.83 -17.01
N GLN A 123 -4.94 4.04 -18.32
CA GLN A 123 -5.89 4.75 -19.17
C GLN A 123 -7.24 4.01 -19.31
N ARG A 124 -7.23 2.68 -19.37
CA ARG A 124 -8.46 1.87 -19.40
C ARG A 124 -9.26 2.05 -18.11
N LEU A 125 -8.58 1.99 -16.95
CA LEU A 125 -9.19 2.15 -15.64
C LEU A 125 -9.71 3.57 -15.43
N GLU A 126 -8.91 4.57 -15.80
CA GLU A 126 -9.29 5.99 -15.78
C GLU A 126 -10.59 6.24 -16.54
N ARG A 127 -10.68 5.78 -17.80
CA ARG A 127 -11.89 5.92 -18.61
C ARG A 127 -13.10 5.20 -18.01
N ALA A 128 -12.91 4.01 -17.44
CA ALA A 128 -13.99 3.27 -16.81
C ALA A 128 -14.50 3.99 -15.56
N ALA A 129 -13.60 4.49 -14.70
CA ALA A 129 -13.94 5.24 -13.50
C ALA A 129 -14.66 6.56 -13.83
N GLN A 130 -14.15 7.33 -14.80
CA GLN A 130 -14.80 8.57 -15.26
C GLN A 130 -16.20 8.30 -15.82
N LYS A 131 -16.36 7.29 -16.68
CA LYS A 131 -17.66 6.91 -17.25
C LYS A 131 -18.66 6.51 -16.17
N ALA A 132 -18.20 5.84 -15.12
CA ALA A 132 -19.03 5.41 -14.01
C ALA A 132 -19.29 6.53 -12.96
N GLY A 133 -18.55 7.65 -13.02
CA GLY A 133 -18.61 8.73 -12.05
C GLY A 133 -18.05 8.33 -10.69
N VAL A 134 -17.02 7.46 -10.65
CA VAL A 134 -16.41 6.93 -9.44
C VAL A 134 -14.90 7.21 -9.41
N THR A 135 -14.31 7.14 -8.23
CA THR A 135 -12.87 7.35 -8.01
C THR A 135 -12.19 6.02 -7.71
N VAL A 136 -11.04 5.76 -8.31
CA VAL A 136 -10.16 4.64 -8.00
C VAL A 136 -8.84 5.18 -7.44
N LEU A 137 -8.40 4.63 -6.30
CA LEU A 137 -7.19 5.05 -5.59
C LEU A 137 -6.39 3.83 -5.16
N GLY A 138 -5.10 3.79 -5.51
CA GLY A 138 -4.10 2.92 -4.89
C GLY A 138 -3.47 3.62 -3.68
N THR A 139 -3.41 2.97 -2.51
CA THR A 139 -2.81 3.54 -1.30
C THR A 139 -2.46 2.49 -0.25
N GLY A 140 -1.61 2.87 0.69
CA GLY A 140 -1.17 2.04 1.81
C GLY A 140 -0.19 2.81 2.68
N VAL A 141 0.66 2.09 3.42
CA VAL A 141 1.80 2.71 4.11
C VAL A 141 2.95 2.92 3.14
N ASN A 142 3.16 1.95 2.23
CA ASN A 142 4.22 2.00 1.23
C ASN A 142 3.89 1.04 0.07
N PRO A 143 3.61 1.58 -1.13
CA PRO A 143 3.35 2.99 -1.48
C PRO A 143 2.06 3.56 -0.85
N GLY A 144 2.01 4.88 -0.78
CA GLY A 144 0.82 5.64 -0.43
C GLY A 144 0.93 6.55 0.79
N PHE A 145 2.02 6.43 1.60
CA PHE A 145 2.20 7.33 2.74
C PHE A 145 3.67 7.63 3.08
N VAL A 146 4.46 6.67 3.60
CA VAL A 146 5.75 6.98 4.27
C VAL A 146 6.82 7.45 3.31
N LEU A 147 7.03 6.73 2.19
CA LEU A 147 8.11 7.00 1.25
C LEU A 147 7.71 7.93 0.08
N ASP A 148 6.48 8.43 0.09
CA ASP A 148 5.94 9.27 -0.97
C ASP A 148 5.13 10.45 -0.43
N ARG A 149 3.87 10.26 -0.07
CA ARG A 149 2.96 11.33 0.36
C ARG A 149 3.49 12.15 1.54
N LEU A 150 4.08 11.50 2.54
CA LEU A 150 4.64 12.18 3.71
C LEU A 150 5.86 13.03 3.33
N VAL A 151 6.65 12.54 2.37
CA VAL A 151 7.79 13.29 1.80
C VAL A 151 7.28 14.53 1.07
N ALA A 152 6.26 14.40 0.23
CA ALA A 152 5.63 15.52 -0.47
C ALA A 152 5.02 16.55 0.50
N VAL A 153 4.36 16.08 1.58
CA VAL A 153 3.83 16.98 2.63
C VAL A 153 4.95 17.70 3.38
N ALA A 154 6.05 17.01 3.69
CA ALA A 154 7.21 17.64 4.32
C ALA A 154 7.85 18.71 3.42
N GLY A 155 7.83 18.52 2.10
CA GLY A 155 8.31 19.48 1.11
C GLY A 155 7.49 20.77 1.01
N GLN A 156 6.25 20.79 1.50
CA GLN A 156 5.39 22.00 1.40
C GLN A 156 5.93 23.23 2.16
N VAL A 157 6.87 23.04 3.08
CA VAL A 157 7.52 24.14 3.80
C VAL A 157 8.80 24.63 3.11
N CYS A 158 9.21 23.99 2.03
CA CYS A 158 10.41 24.32 1.26
C CYS A 158 10.06 25.19 0.06
N GLY A 159 10.94 26.14 -0.28
CA GLY A 159 10.84 26.91 -1.52
C GLY A 159 11.40 26.13 -2.71
N GLU A 160 12.61 25.58 -2.55
CA GLU A 160 13.28 24.74 -3.55
C GLU A 160 13.66 23.41 -2.91
N VAL A 161 13.35 22.31 -3.59
CA VAL A 161 13.83 20.97 -3.23
C VAL A 161 14.80 20.49 -4.29
N ARG A 162 16.03 20.19 -3.90
CA ARG A 162 17.07 19.70 -4.80
C ARG A 162 17.17 18.19 -4.82
N ARG A 163 16.98 17.56 -3.66
CA ARG A 163 17.04 16.10 -3.50
C ARG A 163 16.24 15.66 -2.30
N ALA A 164 15.62 14.49 -2.40
CA ALA A 164 14.91 13.82 -1.30
C ALA A 164 15.52 12.43 -1.04
N VAL A 165 15.75 12.12 0.23
CA VAL A 165 16.09 10.77 0.68
C VAL A 165 15.06 10.34 1.73
N ALA A 166 14.40 9.21 1.52
CA ALA A 166 13.51 8.63 2.50
C ALA A 166 13.92 7.18 2.80
N THR A 167 14.16 6.90 4.08
CA THR A 167 14.64 5.60 4.56
C THR A 167 13.60 4.99 5.49
N ARG A 168 13.33 3.71 5.32
CA ARG A 168 12.44 2.93 6.17
C ARG A 168 13.14 1.65 6.62
N VAL A 169 13.32 1.47 7.94
CA VAL A 169 13.88 0.27 8.54
C VAL A 169 12.81 -0.43 9.38
N VAL A 170 12.55 -1.70 9.09
CA VAL A 170 11.55 -2.51 9.78
C VAL A 170 12.20 -3.75 10.38
N ASP A 171 12.17 -3.86 11.71
CA ASP A 171 12.52 -5.12 12.36
C ASP A 171 11.39 -6.15 12.21
N ALA A 172 11.69 -7.22 11.49
CA ALA A 172 10.73 -8.28 11.19
C ALA A 172 10.59 -9.33 12.31
N ARG A 173 11.32 -9.24 13.43
CA ARG A 173 11.21 -10.22 14.54
C ARG A 173 9.79 -10.36 15.07
N SER A 174 9.08 -9.25 15.24
CA SER A 174 7.70 -9.23 15.72
C SER A 174 6.65 -9.48 14.63
N ARG A 175 7.09 -9.66 13.40
CA ARG A 175 6.19 -9.85 12.26
C ARG A 175 5.86 -11.33 12.08
N ARG A 176 4.68 -11.60 11.50
CA ARG A 176 4.22 -12.96 11.22
C ARG A 176 5.23 -13.75 10.36
N GLU A 177 5.28 -15.07 10.56
CA GLU A 177 6.16 -15.99 9.82
C GLU A 177 6.06 -15.82 8.29
N ALA A 178 4.84 -15.67 7.76
CA ALA A 178 4.64 -15.49 6.32
C ALA A 178 5.37 -14.25 5.76
N LEU A 179 5.49 -13.16 6.53
CA LEU A 179 6.29 -12.00 6.12
C LEU A 179 7.78 -12.31 6.20
N GLN A 180 8.24 -12.97 7.27
CA GLN A 180 9.65 -13.34 7.42
C GLN A 180 10.10 -14.27 6.27
N ARG A 181 9.24 -15.20 5.84
CA ARG A 181 9.50 -16.03 4.66
C ARG A 181 9.48 -15.22 3.35
N LYS A 182 8.54 -14.28 3.20
CA LYS A 182 8.42 -13.42 2.01
C LYS A 182 9.66 -12.53 1.79
N ILE A 183 10.36 -12.14 2.85
CA ILE A 183 11.60 -11.40 2.75
C ILE A 183 12.86 -12.29 2.69
N GLY A 184 12.68 -13.60 2.52
CA GLY A 184 13.76 -14.57 2.35
C GLY A 184 14.51 -14.97 3.61
N ALA A 185 13.99 -14.66 4.81
CA ALA A 185 14.65 -15.02 6.06
C ALA A 185 14.92 -16.54 6.13
N GLY A 186 16.18 -16.93 6.41
CA GLY A 186 16.66 -18.31 6.50
C GLY A 186 17.16 -18.91 5.18
N LEU A 187 16.96 -18.28 4.03
CA LEU A 187 17.51 -18.70 2.75
C LEU A 187 19.04 -18.57 2.69
N THR A 188 19.67 -19.26 1.74
CA THR A 188 21.01 -18.91 1.27
C THR A 188 20.94 -17.69 0.36
N GLU A 189 22.06 -17.02 0.14
CA GLU A 189 22.16 -15.91 -0.82
C GLU A 189 21.82 -16.37 -2.25
N ASP A 190 22.28 -17.56 -2.68
CA ASP A 190 21.96 -18.13 -4.00
C ASP A 190 20.45 -18.40 -4.15
N GLU A 191 19.79 -18.95 -3.12
CA GLU A 191 18.34 -19.17 -3.13
C GLU A 191 17.57 -17.85 -3.21
N PHE A 192 18.04 -16.83 -2.50
CA PHE A 192 17.46 -15.50 -2.56
C PHE A 192 17.58 -14.89 -3.96
N ASN A 193 18.76 -14.90 -4.53
CA ASN A 193 19.03 -14.36 -5.86
C ASN A 193 18.19 -15.06 -6.93
N ALA A 194 18.06 -16.40 -6.86
CA ALA A 194 17.21 -17.16 -7.77
C ALA A 194 15.70 -16.82 -7.68
N LEU A 195 15.23 -16.34 -6.50
CA LEU A 195 13.86 -15.86 -6.33
C LEU A 195 13.72 -14.39 -6.79
N ALA A 196 14.75 -13.56 -6.56
CA ALA A 196 14.78 -12.17 -7.00
C ALA A 196 14.74 -12.06 -8.53
N GLU A 197 15.53 -12.88 -9.26
CA GLU A 197 15.49 -12.97 -10.72
C GLU A 197 14.11 -13.32 -11.29
N LYS A 198 13.27 -14.01 -10.51
CA LYS A 198 11.90 -14.39 -10.90
C LYS A 198 10.82 -13.43 -10.39
N ASP A 199 11.22 -12.31 -9.78
CA ASP A 199 10.31 -11.36 -9.15
C ASP A 199 9.37 -11.99 -8.08
N GLN A 200 9.89 -13.00 -7.36
CA GLN A 200 9.16 -13.76 -6.33
C GLN A 200 9.50 -13.34 -4.90
N ILE A 201 10.48 -12.45 -4.73
CA ILE A 201 10.90 -11.88 -3.45
C ILE A 201 11.08 -10.37 -3.62
N GLY A 202 10.98 -9.63 -2.52
CA GLY A 202 11.08 -8.16 -2.53
C GLY A 202 9.76 -7.49 -2.20
N HIS A 203 9.82 -6.19 -2.10
CA HIS A 203 8.67 -5.31 -1.88
C HIS A 203 8.23 -4.71 -3.21
N VAL A 204 6.94 -4.79 -3.51
CA VAL A 204 6.36 -4.19 -4.72
C VAL A 204 6.05 -2.73 -4.46
N GLY A 205 6.35 -1.84 -5.43
CA GLY A 205 5.89 -0.46 -5.38
C GLY A 205 6.94 0.58 -4.98
N MET A 206 8.22 0.22 -4.93
CA MET A 206 9.28 1.19 -4.62
C MET A 206 9.46 2.22 -5.75
N VAL A 207 9.39 1.80 -6.99
CA VAL A 207 9.43 2.70 -8.17
C VAL A 207 8.19 3.59 -8.20
N GLU A 208 7.01 3.05 -7.91
CA GLU A 208 5.76 3.82 -7.81
C GLU A 208 5.85 4.89 -6.71
N SER A 209 6.44 4.57 -5.55
CA SER A 209 6.69 5.56 -4.50
C SER A 209 7.72 6.61 -4.92
N ALA A 210 8.79 6.23 -5.64
CA ALA A 210 9.79 7.17 -6.12
C ALA A 210 9.19 8.18 -7.11
N ALA A 211 8.33 7.71 -8.01
CA ALA A 211 7.61 8.57 -8.94
C ALA A 211 6.62 9.51 -8.22
N LEU A 212 5.87 9.01 -7.25
CA LEU A 212 4.99 9.83 -6.41
C LEU A 212 5.78 10.86 -5.60
N CYS A 213 6.93 10.49 -5.06
CA CYS A 213 7.82 11.40 -4.33
C CYS A 213 8.32 12.52 -5.26
N SER A 214 8.83 12.17 -6.45
CA SER A 214 9.27 13.13 -7.47
C SER A 214 8.15 14.10 -7.84
N LEU A 215 7.00 13.59 -8.24
CA LEU A 215 5.83 14.39 -8.61
C LEU A 215 5.37 15.30 -7.47
N GLY A 216 5.31 14.77 -6.25
CA GLY A 216 4.84 15.49 -5.06
C GLY A 216 5.77 16.61 -4.59
N LEU A 217 7.05 16.54 -4.96
CA LEU A 217 8.08 17.55 -4.67
C LEU A 217 8.32 18.52 -5.84
N GLY A 218 7.67 18.30 -7.00
CA GLY A 218 7.90 19.09 -8.21
C GLY A 218 9.26 18.84 -8.84
N LEU A 219 9.82 17.64 -8.69
CA LEU A 219 11.02 17.18 -9.35
C LEU A 219 10.65 16.50 -10.68
N ASP A 220 11.45 16.70 -11.72
CA ASP A 220 11.19 16.19 -13.06
C ASP A 220 12.00 14.91 -13.37
N CYS A 221 11.94 13.91 -12.44
CA CYS A 221 12.61 12.63 -12.68
C CYS A 221 12.01 11.94 -13.91
N ASP A 222 12.86 11.61 -14.87
CA ASP A 222 12.52 10.98 -16.15
C ASP A 222 12.95 9.50 -16.24
N ASP A 223 13.79 9.04 -15.30
CA ASP A 223 14.20 7.65 -15.20
C ASP A 223 14.13 7.17 -13.75
N PHE A 224 13.85 5.87 -13.57
CA PHE A 224 13.71 5.23 -12.25
C PHE A 224 14.41 3.88 -12.26
N GLU A 225 15.33 3.71 -11.32
CA GLU A 225 16.07 2.48 -11.12
C GLU A 225 15.69 1.82 -9.80
N GLU A 226 15.75 0.50 -9.74
CA GLU A 226 15.49 -0.27 -8.53
C GLU A 226 16.53 -1.36 -8.33
N GLU A 227 17.01 -1.50 -7.10
CA GLU A 227 17.95 -2.54 -6.69
C GLU A 227 17.39 -3.30 -5.48
N LEU A 228 17.49 -4.62 -5.50
CA LEU A 228 17.12 -5.50 -4.40
C LEU A 228 18.32 -6.38 -4.03
N VAL A 229 18.74 -6.30 -2.76
CA VAL A 229 19.84 -7.13 -2.24
C VAL A 229 19.41 -7.83 -0.95
N PRO A 230 19.98 -9.02 -0.65
CA PRO A 230 19.74 -9.70 0.62
C PRO A 230 20.45 -8.98 1.77
N VAL A 231 19.82 -8.92 2.94
CA VAL A 231 20.48 -8.62 4.19
C VAL A 231 20.98 -9.93 4.79
N ILE A 232 22.29 -10.08 4.95
CA ILE A 232 22.90 -11.31 5.49
C ILE A 232 23.09 -11.16 7.01
N ALA A 233 22.69 -12.19 7.76
CA ALA A 233 22.89 -12.23 9.21
C ALA A 233 24.39 -12.42 9.53
N GLU A 234 24.98 -11.50 10.27
CA GLU A 234 26.37 -11.57 10.72
C GLU A 234 26.53 -12.58 11.87
N GLU A 235 25.50 -12.75 12.69
CA GLU A 235 25.42 -13.67 13.82
C GLU A 235 24.08 -14.40 13.85
N ASP A 236 23.95 -15.41 14.73
CA ASP A 236 22.69 -16.13 14.92
C ASP A 236 21.61 -15.21 15.50
N ILE A 237 20.53 -14.97 14.76
CA ILE A 237 19.40 -14.14 15.20
C ILE A 237 18.27 -15.02 15.75
N THR A 238 17.80 -14.68 16.95
CA THR A 238 16.67 -15.32 17.63
C THR A 238 15.55 -14.32 17.88
N GLY A 239 14.37 -14.80 18.30
CA GLY A 239 13.20 -13.96 18.64
C GLY A 239 12.28 -13.67 17.46
N GLY A 240 12.56 -14.18 16.26
CA GLY A 240 11.61 -14.26 15.14
C GLY A 240 10.70 -15.49 15.22
N ALA A 241 9.93 -15.75 14.16
CA ALA A 241 9.11 -16.95 14.03
C ALA A 241 9.96 -18.24 13.96
N PHE A 242 11.19 -18.11 13.50
CA PHE A 242 12.22 -19.15 13.47
C PHE A 242 13.61 -18.50 13.58
N PRO A 243 14.62 -19.24 14.05
CA PRO A 243 15.99 -18.71 14.14
C PRO A 243 16.60 -18.53 12.75
N VAL A 244 17.33 -17.43 12.55
CA VAL A 244 18.14 -17.18 11.36
C VAL A 244 19.60 -17.38 11.73
N LYS A 245 20.31 -18.24 11.02
CA LYS A 245 21.72 -18.56 11.27
C LYS A 245 22.65 -17.53 10.63
N ALA A 246 23.80 -17.32 11.24
CA ALA A 246 24.88 -16.53 10.64
C ALA A 246 25.19 -17.01 9.21
N GLY A 247 25.42 -16.08 8.28
CA GLY A 247 25.61 -16.34 6.87
C GLY A 247 24.35 -16.64 6.05
N LYS A 248 23.16 -16.64 6.67
CA LYS A 248 21.89 -16.76 5.99
C LYS A 248 21.23 -15.40 5.80
N VAL A 249 20.29 -15.32 4.88
CA VAL A 249 19.48 -14.13 4.65
C VAL A 249 18.64 -13.83 5.88
N ALA A 250 18.73 -12.62 6.39
CA ALA A 250 17.86 -12.08 7.46
C ALA A 250 16.66 -11.33 6.89
N GLY A 251 16.78 -10.83 5.65
CA GLY A 251 15.74 -10.04 5.03
C GLY A 251 16.19 -9.39 3.72
N ILE A 252 15.53 -8.30 3.36
CA ILE A 252 15.77 -7.52 2.14
C ILE A 252 16.27 -6.12 2.46
N SER A 253 17.14 -5.60 1.60
CA SER A 253 17.40 -4.17 1.42
C SER A 253 17.06 -3.81 -0.03
N GLN A 254 16.18 -2.83 -0.22
CA GLN A 254 15.68 -2.45 -1.54
C GLN A 254 15.77 -0.94 -1.68
N THR A 255 16.34 -0.49 -2.78
CA THR A 255 16.54 0.92 -3.08
C THR A 255 15.84 1.25 -4.39
N ALA A 256 15.08 2.36 -4.40
CA ALA A 256 14.60 2.95 -5.65
C ALA A 256 15.16 4.37 -5.80
N VAL A 257 15.61 4.70 -7.00
CA VAL A 257 16.21 5.99 -7.32
C VAL A 257 15.44 6.63 -8.46
N GLY A 258 15.10 7.92 -8.30
CA GLY A 258 14.59 8.76 -9.38
C GLY A 258 15.68 9.68 -9.89
N LEU A 259 15.91 9.69 -11.19
CA LEU A 259 16.92 10.46 -11.88
C LEU A 259 16.27 11.57 -12.71
N GLU A 260 16.88 12.74 -12.69
CA GLU A 260 16.58 13.88 -13.55
C GLU A 260 17.86 14.25 -14.31
N ASP A 261 17.86 14.12 -15.64
CA ASP A 261 19.07 14.31 -16.46
C ASP A 261 20.28 13.48 -15.98
N GLY A 262 20.04 12.25 -15.50
CA GLY A 262 21.05 11.35 -14.94
C GLY A 262 21.56 11.71 -13.54
N GLN A 263 20.99 12.72 -12.90
CA GLN A 263 21.30 13.09 -11.51
C GLN A 263 20.28 12.52 -10.54
N GLU A 264 20.74 11.89 -9.45
CA GLU A 264 19.88 11.39 -8.40
C GLU A 264 19.16 12.53 -7.67
N ARG A 265 17.83 12.58 -7.78
CA ARG A 265 16.97 13.56 -7.13
C ARG A 265 16.13 12.93 -6.02
N VAL A 266 15.73 11.68 -6.20
CA VAL A 266 14.98 10.90 -5.22
C VAL A 266 15.73 9.62 -4.90
N ARG A 267 15.89 9.30 -3.62
CA ARG A 267 16.37 8.01 -3.15
C ARG A 267 15.44 7.47 -2.08
N LEU A 268 14.88 6.32 -2.31
CA LEU A 268 14.05 5.61 -1.33
C LEU A 268 14.77 4.31 -0.93
N GLU A 269 14.91 4.10 0.38
CA GLU A 269 15.60 2.95 0.94
C GLU A 269 14.66 2.21 1.89
N LEU A 270 14.44 0.93 1.65
CA LEU A 270 13.61 0.06 2.46
C LEU A 270 14.42 -1.15 2.93
N THR A 271 14.61 -1.25 4.24
CA THR A 271 15.17 -2.46 4.86
C THR A 271 14.09 -3.15 5.69
N ILE A 272 13.84 -4.42 5.41
CA ILE A 272 12.98 -5.28 6.22
C ILE A 272 13.77 -6.54 6.54
N ALA A 273 14.22 -6.68 7.78
CA ALA A 273 15.03 -7.83 8.19
C ALA A 273 14.68 -8.30 9.61
N VAL A 274 14.85 -9.58 9.86
CA VAL A 274 14.79 -10.14 11.22
C VAL A 274 16.02 -9.63 11.98
N GLY A 275 15.79 -8.87 13.05
CA GLY A 275 16.87 -8.28 13.82
C GLY A 275 17.45 -6.99 13.23
N ALA A 276 16.72 -6.28 12.36
CA ALA A 276 17.17 -4.99 11.87
C ALA A 276 17.41 -4.00 13.03
N ASP A 277 18.54 -3.31 12.98
CA ASP A 277 18.91 -2.31 13.97
C ASP A 277 18.20 -0.97 13.70
N ASP A 278 17.94 -0.21 14.76
CA ASP A 278 17.37 1.14 14.75
C ASP A 278 16.13 1.30 13.85
N PRO A 279 15.07 0.49 14.07
CA PRO A 279 13.86 0.57 13.25
C PRO A 279 13.25 1.97 13.31
N GLY A 280 12.88 2.51 12.14
CA GLY A 280 12.38 3.87 12.03
C GLY A 280 12.10 4.27 10.59
N ASP A 281 11.42 5.42 10.44
CA ASP A 281 11.25 6.08 9.15
C ASP A 281 11.94 7.45 9.23
N ARG A 282 12.77 7.78 8.23
CA ARG A 282 13.49 9.04 8.15
C ARG A 282 13.32 9.68 6.79
N ILE A 283 13.07 10.97 6.77
CA ILE A 283 12.98 11.78 5.54
C ILE A 283 13.99 12.91 5.66
N LEU A 284 14.81 13.08 4.65
CA LEU A 284 15.79 14.15 4.51
C LEU A 284 15.50 14.88 3.19
N LEU A 285 15.25 16.18 3.26
CA LEU A 285 15.12 17.03 2.10
C LEU A 285 16.32 17.98 2.04
N ASP A 286 17.16 17.83 1.00
CA ASP A 286 18.10 18.86 0.61
C ASP A 286 17.28 19.94 -0.12
N ALA A 287 16.97 20.98 0.61
CA ALA A 287 16.00 21.98 0.23
C ALA A 287 16.32 23.34 0.88
N ASP A 288 15.55 24.36 0.57
CA ASP A 288 15.59 25.66 1.22
C ASP A 288 14.21 26.03 1.80
N PRO A 289 14.01 26.03 3.13
CA PRO A 289 14.93 25.49 4.15
C PRO A 289 15.04 23.95 4.10
N PRO A 290 16.15 23.35 4.63
CA PRO A 290 16.29 21.91 4.69
C PRO A 290 15.32 21.32 5.72
N VAL A 291 14.86 20.10 5.48
CA VAL A 291 13.94 19.39 6.39
C VAL A 291 14.49 18.02 6.74
N GLU A 292 14.45 17.69 8.02
CA GLU A 292 14.63 16.34 8.54
C GLU A 292 13.43 15.93 9.37
N LEU A 293 12.81 14.80 9.03
CA LEU A 293 11.72 14.19 9.79
C LEU A 293 12.12 12.78 10.21
N LEU A 294 11.95 12.46 11.49
CA LEU A 294 12.23 11.15 12.05
C LEU A 294 10.99 10.60 12.77
N ILE A 295 10.56 9.39 12.41
CA ILE A 295 9.54 8.62 13.11
C ILE A 295 10.24 7.45 13.81
N LYS A 296 10.54 7.61 15.10
CA LYS A 296 11.20 6.58 15.91
C LYS A 296 10.35 5.31 16.00
N GLY A 297 10.96 4.16 15.75
CA GLY A 297 10.28 2.87 15.70
C GLY A 297 9.46 2.63 14.42
N GLY A 298 9.35 3.65 13.57
CA GLY A 298 8.63 3.59 12.29
C GLY A 298 7.12 3.44 12.39
N VAL A 299 6.44 3.65 11.26
CA VAL A 299 5.00 3.47 11.13
C VAL A 299 4.66 1.98 11.08
N ALA A 300 3.70 1.54 11.88
CA ALA A 300 3.27 0.13 11.97
C ALA A 300 2.60 -0.32 10.66
N GLY A 301 3.26 -1.16 9.85
CA GLY A 301 2.88 -1.50 8.48
C GLY A 301 1.42 -1.92 8.30
N ASP A 302 1.04 -3.11 8.79
CA ASP A 302 -0.28 -3.71 8.51
C ASP A 302 -1.44 -2.86 9.07
N ARG A 303 -1.31 -2.40 10.33
CA ARG A 303 -2.35 -1.56 10.97
C ARG A 303 -2.48 -0.18 10.34
N ALA A 304 -1.35 0.44 9.99
CA ALA A 304 -1.38 1.74 9.37
C ALA A 304 -1.92 1.66 7.93
N THR A 305 -1.57 0.62 7.17
CA THR A 305 -2.17 0.36 5.85
C THR A 305 -3.70 0.27 5.96
N ALA A 306 -4.22 -0.52 6.90
CA ALA A 306 -5.66 -0.62 7.11
C ALA A 306 -6.29 0.75 7.44
N ASN A 307 -5.64 1.54 8.31
CA ASN A 307 -6.14 2.86 8.67
C ASN A 307 -6.07 3.86 7.50
N VAL A 308 -5.00 3.84 6.69
CA VAL A 308 -4.89 4.70 5.50
C VAL A 308 -6.03 4.41 4.52
N VAL A 309 -6.31 3.12 4.25
CA VAL A 309 -7.41 2.69 3.38
C VAL A 309 -8.76 3.16 3.93
N VAL A 310 -9.03 2.92 5.21
CA VAL A 310 -10.28 3.30 5.89
C VAL A 310 -10.47 4.82 5.90
N ASN A 311 -9.43 5.57 6.20
CA ASN A 311 -9.46 7.03 6.22
C ASN A 311 -9.62 7.64 4.81
N ALA A 312 -9.19 6.97 3.75
CA ALA A 312 -9.38 7.42 2.37
C ALA A 312 -10.83 7.20 1.86
N ALA A 313 -11.56 6.22 2.41
CA ALA A 313 -12.88 5.83 1.91
C ALA A 313 -13.91 6.98 1.86
N PRO A 314 -14.10 7.82 2.88
CA PRO A 314 -15.01 8.95 2.77
C PRO A 314 -14.56 10.00 1.76
N ARG A 315 -13.26 10.14 1.54
CA ARG A 315 -12.68 11.17 0.67
C ARG A 315 -12.82 10.85 -0.80
N VAL A 316 -12.63 9.58 -1.18
CA VAL A 316 -12.82 9.16 -2.58
C VAL A 316 -14.26 9.33 -3.04
N THR A 317 -15.26 9.38 -2.12
CA THR A 317 -16.66 9.66 -2.49
C THR A 317 -16.90 11.14 -2.84
N ALA A 318 -16.00 12.03 -2.45
CA ALA A 318 -16.09 13.47 -2.69
C ALA A 318 -15.00 13.96 -3.67
N ALA A 319 -14.12 13.09 -4.12
CA ALA A 319 -13.07 13.38 -5.07
C ALA A 319 -13.62 13.37 -6.52
N ASP A 320 -12.82 13.88 -7.45
CA ASP A 320 -13.15 13.82 -8.87
C ASP A 320 -13.15 12.36 -9.36
N ALA A 321 -14.01 12.06 -10.33
CA ALA A 321 -14.10 10.74 -10.91
C ALA A 321 -12.88 10.46 -11.79
N GLY A 322 -12.26 9.30 -11.60
CA GLY A 322 -11.08 8.88 -12.33
C GLY A 322 -10.14 8.03 -11.50
N LEU A 323 -8.95 7.79 -12.03
CA LEU A 323 -7.83 7.13 -11.36
C LEU A 323 -6.95 8.20 -10.71
N LEU A 324 -7.03 8.31 -9.39
CA LEU A 324 -6.29 9.30 -8.62
C LEU A 324 -5.06 8.70 -7.93
N THR A 325 -4.08 9.53 -7.71
CA THR A 325 -2.96 9.25 -6.81
C THR A 325 -3.25 9.80 -5.40
N VAL A 326 -2.44 9.38 -4.43
CA VAL A 326 -2.54 9.90 -3.05
C VAL A 326 -2.24 11.39 -2.94
N LEU A 327 -1.58 11.99 -3.94
CA LEU A 327 -1.25 13.42 -3.95
C LEU A 327 -2.46 14.30 -4.25
N GLU A 328 -3.48 13.77 -4.92
CA GLU A 328 -4.69 14.50 -5.30
C GLU A 328 -5.76 14.50 -4.19
N LEU A 329 -5.61 13.66 -3.17
CA LEU A 329 -6.48 13.71 -2.00
C LEU A 329 -5.98 14.72 -0.95
N PRO A 330 -6.88 15.36 -0.18
CA PRO A 330 -6.48 16.20 0.95
C PRO A 330 -5.54 15.47 1.92
N SER A 331 -4.50 16.16 2.42
CA SER A 331 -3.48 15.54 3.27
C SER A 331 -3.96 15.25 4.70
N GLY A 332 -5.00 15.91 5.16
CA GLY A 332 -5.60 15.68 6.49
C GLY A 332 -6.45 14.40 6.59
N ARG A 333 -6.90 14.07 7.79
CA ARG A 333 -7.86 12.99 8.08
C ARG A 333 -9.29 13.48 7.89
#